data_3441bfeb7da9866ad6be5f56d3b644dc
#
_entry.id   3441bfeb7da9866ad6be5f56d3b644dc
#
_cell.length_a   1.000
_cell.length_b   1.000
_cell.length_c   1.000
_cell.angle_alpha   90.00
_cell.angle_beta   90.00
_cell.angle_gamma   90.00
#
_symmetry.space_group_name_H-M   'P 1'
#
loop_
_entity.id
_entity.type
_entity.pdbx_description
1 polymer ?
#
loop_
_entity_poly.entity_id
_entity_poly.type
_entity_poly.pdbx_seq_one_letter_code
_entity_poly.pdbx_strand_id
1 'polypeptide(L)'
;MNGDGEADYGSCIFKKRNAQSYFAIQTFAAPIVQTGGTAQGFHFDNSTMKPLINNAGWKKAFELYKETGKYGPAEELNMDIGDTRALFKAGRCGLLVEWGDPGTLQLADDATSIKGKLYAIAAIGSREVLDRETGELVPVTAESAPHSVDGVNFSPFAAFGGWAGAVNKGADEKTKAAAYAFLSHMNQPEQSGVDVTIGETGYNPYRVSQLANIDLWVEAGMPRPLAENYLGAINSALDSLNMASDMKIPGAQQYTGVVLDTELARYLADEISVDEALANIEEGWEEITEDFGRDEQIEAQGLALGSK
;
A
#
# COMPACT_ATOMS: atom_id res chain seq x y z
N MET A 1 8.13 13.54 -20.76
CA MET A 1 7.27 12.56 -21.45
C MET A 1 6.06 13.21 -22.10
N ASN A 2 5.64 14.38 -21.60
CA ASN A 2 4.50 15.15 -22.09
C ASN A 2 4.87 16.18 -23.18
N GLY A 3 6.15 16.47 -23.40
CA GLY A 3 6.65 17.37 -24.44
C GLY A 3 6.59 18.86 -24.08
N ASP A 4 6.44 19.20 -22.78
CA ASP A 4 6.36 20.60 -22.32
C ASP A 4 7.71 21.29 -22.19
N GLY A 5 8.82 20.56 -22.36
CA GLY A 5 10.19 21.08 -22.25
C GLY A 5 10.73 21.08 -20.80
N GLU A 6 9.98 20.58 -19.84
CA GLU A 6 10.43 20.41 -18.46
C GLU A 6 11.02 19.01 -18.22
N ALA A 7 11.81 18.86 -17.15
CA ALA A 7 12.41 17.57 -16.82
C ALA A 7 11.37 16.55 -16.36
N ASP A 8 11.36 15.38 -16.98
CA ASP A 8 10.56 14.22 -16.59
C ASP A 8 11.34 13.32 -15.63
N TYR A 9 10.60 12.55 -14.83
CA TYR A 9 11.15 11.64 -13.83
C TYR A 9 10.84 10.18 -14.16
N GLY A 10 11.72 9.28 -13.77
CA GLY A 10 11.49 7.83 -13.91
C GLY A 10 10.37 7.36 -13.00
N SER A 11 10.33 7.88 -11.77
CA SER A 11 9.28 7.59 -10.79
C SER A 11 8.96 8.80 -9.93
N CYS A 12 7.74 8.81 -9.35
CA CYS A 12 7.36 9.73 -8.31
C CYS A 12 6.74 8.90 -7.18
N ILE A 13 7.45 8.77 -6.06
CA ILE A 13 7.02 7.94 -4.93
C ILE A 13 7.08 8.80 -3.67
N PHE A 14 5.94 9.00 -3.01
CA PHE A 14 5.85 9.85 -1.83
C PHE A 14 6.74 9.33 -0.69
N LYS A 15 7.55 10.23 -0.09
CA LYS A 15 8.51 9.92 0.97
C LYS A 15 8.41 10.83 2.19
N LYS A 16 7.46 11.77 2.18
CA LYS A 16 7.29 12.75 3.24
C LYS A 16 6.88 12.08 4.55
N ARG A 17 7.59 12.40 5.63
CA ARG A 17 7.23 11.99 6.99
C ARG A 17 5.84 12.49 7.37
N ASN A 18 5.10 11.71 8.15
CA ASN A 18 3.71 11.95 8.56
C ASN A 18 2.71 12.04 7.38
N ALA A 19 3.08 11.49 6.23
CA ALA A 19 2.30 11.53 5.02
C ALA A 19 2.22 10.15 4.33
N GLN A 20 2.16 9.08 5.12
CA GLN A 20 1.89 7.71 4.70
C GLN A 20 3.06 7.00 3.98
N SER A 21 4.31 7.52 4.04
CA SER A 21 5.49 6.87 3.47
C SER A 21 5.72 5.45 4.04
N TYR A 22 5.26 5.21 5.28
CA TYR A 22 5.27 3.89 5.91
C TYR A 22 4.43 2.83 5.17
N PHE A 23 3.46 3.20 4.35
CA PHE A 23 2.78 2.24 3.46
C PHE A 23 3.63 1.90 2.23
N ALA A 24 4.29 2.89 1.66
CA ALA A 24 5.14 2.67 0.48
C ALA A 24 6.28 1.71 0.81
N ILE A 25 7.01 1.92 1.91
CA ILE A 25 8.11 1.01 2.29
C ILE A 25 7.65 -0.42 2.53
N GLN A 26 6.46 -0.63 3.09
CA GLN A 26 5.88 -1.95 3.28
C GLN A 26 5.55 -2.63 1.93
N THR A 27 5.15 -1.86 0.92
CA THR A 27 4.97 -2.36 -0.45
C THR A 27 6.29 -2.86 -1.05
N PHE A 28 7.41 -2.20 -0.75
CA PHE A 28 8.75 -2.67 -1.17
C PHE A 28 9.21 -3.90 -0.38
N ALA A 29 8.90 -3.98 0.90
CA ALA A 29 9.30 -5.09 1.76
C ALA A 29 8.49 -6.37 1.50
N ALA A 30 7.20 -6.25 1.19
CA ALA A 30 6.29 -7.39 1.07
C ALA A 30 6.81 -8.49 0.11
N PRO A 31 7.23 -8.23 -1.14
CA PRO A 31 7.70 -9.28 -2.04
C PRO A 31 9.02 -9.92 -1.61
N ILE A 32 9.74 -9.33 -0.66
CA ILE A 32 11.01 -9.88 -0.16
C ILE A 32 10.79 -10.70 1.12
N VAL A 33 9.88 -10.26 1.99
CA VAL A 33 9.71 -10.82 3.35
C VAL A 33 8.54 -11.81 3.45
N GLN A 34 7.47 -11.61 2.66
CA GLN A 34 6.27 -12.43 2.68
C GLN A 34 6.33 -13.50 1.59
N THR A 35 6.42 -14.76 1.97
CA THR A 35 6.58 -15.90 1.04
C THR A 35 5.61 -17.04 1.28
N GLY A 36 5.19 -17.25 2.53
CA GLY A 36 4.45 -18.42 2.98
C GLY A 36 2.93 -18.26 3.04
N GLY A 37 2.38 -17.28 2.32
CA GLY A 37 0.94 -16.98 2.30
C GLY A 37 0.52 -15.98 3.36
N THR A 38 -0.70 -15.43 3.22
CA THR A 38 -1.22 -14.31 4.01
C THR A 38 -1.17 -14.53 5.52
N ALA A 39 -1.35 -15.76 5.98
CA ALA A 39 -1.33 -16.11 7.41
C ALA A 39 0.09 -16.24 8.00
N GLN A 40 1.15 -16.11 7.20
CA GLN A 40 2.54 -16.27 7.67
C GLN A 40 2.96 -15.26 8.74
N GLY A 41 2.36 -14.06 8.73
CA GLY A 41 2.81 -12.91 9.51
C GLY A 41 3.89 -12.12 8.79
N PHE A 42 3.65 -10.81 8.63
CA PHE A 42 4.54 -9.91 7.90
C PHE A 42 5.37 -9.04 8.83
N HIS A 43 4.75 -8.51 9.88
CA HIS A 43 5.38 -7.58 10.81
C HIS A 43 5.95 -8.27 12.04
N PHE A 44 5.31 -9.34 12.49
CA PHE A 44 5.63 -10.05 13.73
C PHE A 44 5.61 -11.56 13.53
N ASP A 45 6.36 -12.26 14.35
CA ASP A 45 6.16 -13.68 14.59
C ASP A 45 4.82 -13.90 15.29
N ASN A 46 3.96 -14.74 14.71
CA ASN A 46 2.57 -14.91 15.16
C ASN A 46 2.43 -15.55 16.55
N SER A 47 3.46 -16.25 17.01
CA SER A 47 3.43 -16.98 18.28
C SER A 47 4.02 -16.17 19.46
N THR A 48 4.90 -15.24 19.15
CA THR A 48 5.69 -14.51 20.15
C THR A 48 5.53 -12.99 20.09
N MET A 49 4.93 -12.48 19.02
CA MET A 49 4.91 -11.04 18.69
C MET A 49 6.30 -10.41 18.59
N LYS A 50 7.34 -11.23 18.38
CA LYS A 50 8.66 -10.68 18.09
C LYS A 50 8.63 -9.91 16.77
N PRO A 51 9.12 -8.65 16.71
CA PRO A 51 9.20 -7.89 15.48
C PRO A 51 10.06 -8.60 14.41
N LEU A 52 9.57 -8.62 13.19
CA LEU A 52 10.28 -9.18 12.02
C LEU A 52 10.84 -8.05 11.12
N ILE A 53 11.16 -6.91 11.69
CA ILE A 53 11.61 -5.72 10.94
C ILE A 53 13.13 -5.69 10.77
N ASN A 54 13.91 -6.15 11.74
CA ASN A 54 15.36 -6.08 11.74
C ASN A 54 15.98 -7.33 11.08
N ASN A 55 15.94 -7.37 9.76
CA ASN A 55 16.49 -8.48 8.96
C ASN A 55 16.94 -8.03 7.57
N ALA A 56 17.59 -8.92 6.82
CA ALA A 56 18.12 -8.64 5.49
C ALA A 56 17.04 -8.25 4.47
N GLY A 57 15.82 -8.77 4.59
CA GLY A 57 14.73 -8.46 3.69
C GLY A 57 14.24 -7.02 3.82
N TRP A 58 13.99 -6.56 5.04
CA TRP A 58 13.63 -5.17 5.31
C TRP A 58 14.77 -4.21 5.01
N LYS A 59 16.01 -4.58 5.33
CA LYS A 59 17.20 -3.80 4.94
C LYS A 59 17.23 -3.54 3.44
N LYS A 60 17.07 -4.60 2.65
CA LYS A 60 17.01 -4.50 1.18
C LYS A 60 15.87 -3.61 0.71
N ALA A 61 14.68 -3.69 1.33
CA ALA A 61 13.55 -2.85 0.99
C ALA A 61 13.82 -1.36 1.27
N PHE A 62 14.42 -1.03 2.42
CA PHE A 62 14.81 0.34 2.76
C PHE A 62 15.82 0.91 1.76
N GLU A 63 16.83 0.12 1.39
CA GLU A 63 17.85 0.51 0.40
C GLU A 63 17.21 0.75 -0.97
N LEU A 64 16.36 -0.15 -1.45
CA LEU A 64 15.65 0.00 -2.73
C LEU A 64 14.72 1.23 -2.72
N TYR A 65 13.97 1.42 -1.64
CA TYR A 65 13.09 2.58 -1.51
C TYR A 65 13.85 3.90 -1.53
N LYS A 66 14.97 3.99 -0.83
CA LYS A 66 15.88 5.15 -0.89
C LYS A 66 16.44 5.35 -2.29
N GLU A 67 16.84 4.26 -2.95
CA GLU A 67 17.43 4.31 -4.29
C GLU A 67 16.45 4.89 -5.34
N THR A 68 15.14 4.69 -5.19
CA THR A 68 14.15 5.28 -6.11
C THR A 68 14.25 6.81 -6.19
N GLY A 69 14.71 7.48 -5.14
CA GLY A 69 14.93 8.93 -5.12
C GLY A 69 15.94 9.43 -6.18
N LYS A 70 16.81 8.55 -6.70
CA LYS A 70 17.71 8.88 -7.82
C LYS A 70 16.97 9.11 -9.14
N TYR A 71 15.74 8.63 -9.24
CA TYR A 71 14.90 8.68 -10.45
C TYR A 71 13.68 9.57 -10.29
N GLY A 72 13.49 10.13 -9.10
CA GLY A 72 12.40 11.03 -8.73
C GLY A 72 12.79 12.50 -8.67
N PRO A 73 11.83 13.38 -8.31
CA PRO A 73 12.11 14.78 -8.03
C PRO A 73 13.10 14.97 -6.88
N ALA A 74 13.92 16.01 -6.94
CA ALA A 74 14.90 16.31 -5.89
C ALA A 74 14.24 16.54 -4.52
N GLU A 75 13.01 17.06 -4.50
CA GLU A 75 12.20 17.35 -3.32
C GLU A 75 11.32 16.18 -2.84
N GLU A 76 11.49 14.96 -3.38
CA GLU A 76 10.63 13.79 -3.13
C GLU A 76 10.48 13.45 -1.64
N LEU A 77 11.50 13.76 -0.81
CA LEU A 77 11.43 13.62 0.65
C LEU A 77 10.39 14.54 1.33
N ASN A 78 9.95 15.58 0.63
CA ASN A 78 8.94 16.52 1.12
C ASN A 78 7.59 16.34 0.42
N MET A 79 7.48 15.38 -0.50
CA MET A 79 6.27 15.15 -1.28
C MET A 79 5.36 14.13 -0.61
N ASP A 80 4.10 14.48 -0.48
CA ASP A 80 3.04 13.56 -0.09
C ASP A 80 2.33 12.95 -1.31
N ILE A 81 1.28 12.16 -1.05
CA ILE A 81 0.49 11.49 -2.07
C ILE A 81 -0.13 12.48 -3.07
N GLY A 82 -0.62 13.62 -2.58
CA GLY A 82 -1.21 14.65 -3.44
C GLY A 82 -0.19 15.23 -4.42
N ASP A 83 1.02 15.48 -3.95
CA ASP A 83 2.11 16.02 -4.76
C ASP A 83 2.54 15.04 -5.87
N THR A 84 2.74 13.75 -5.51
CA THR A 84 3.15 12.72 -6.47
C THR A 84 2.06 12.43 -7.51
N ARG A 85 0.78 12.41 -7.10
CA ARG A 85 -0.37 12.27 -8.00
C ARG A 85 -0.48 13.44 -8.98
N ALA A 86 -0.25 14.66 -8.51
CA ALA A 86 -0.27 15.86 -9.36
C ALA A 86 0.81 15.78 -10.45
N LEU A 87 2.04 15.40 -10.11
CA LEU A 87 3.12 15.20 -11.08
C LEU A 87 2.82 14.06 -12.06
N PHE A 88 2.28 12.95 -11.56
CA PHE A 88 1.93 11.82 -12.42
C PHE A 88 0.80 12.18 -13.40
N LYS A 89 -0.25 12.85 -12.91
CA LYS A 89 -1.36 13.34 -13.73
C LYS A 89 -0.88 14.34 -14.81
N ALA A 90 0.09 15.19 -14.48
CA ALA A 90 0.73 16.09 -15.43
C ALA A 90 1.62 15.37 -16.48
N GLY A 91 1.82 14.05 -16.35
CA GLY A 91 2.64 13.25 -17.26
C GLY A 91 4.13 13.40 -17.04
N ARG A 92 4.55 13.84 -15.87
CA ARG A 92 5.96 14.08 -15.52
C ARG A 92 6.66 12.86 -14.93
N CYS A 93 5.92 11.82 -14.55
CA CYS A 93 6.47 10.61 -13.96
C CYS A 93 6.15 9.40 -14.82
N GLY A 94 7.16 8.53 -15.06
CA GLY A 94 6.99 7.28 -15.77
C GLY A 94 6.30 6.19 -14.93
N LEU A 95 6.57 6.18 -13.62
CA LEU A 95 6.04 5.20 -12.68
C LEU A 95 5.48 5.88 -11.43
N LEU A 96 4.43 5.30 -10.90
CA LEU A 96 3.86 5.59 -9.59
C LEU A 96 3.68 4.27 -8.83
N VAL A 97 4.09 4.21 -7.57
CA VAL A 97 3.83 3.07 -6.68
C VAL A 97 2.91 3.55 -5.59
N GLU A 98 1.66 3.06 -5.62
CA GLU A 98 0.61 3.55 -4.76
C GLU A 98 -0.55 2.53 -4.65
N TRP A 99 -1.69 2.95 -4.08
CA TRP A 99 -2.94 2.18 -4.09
C TRP A 99 -3.52 1.99 -5.49
N GLY A 100 -4.64 1.28 -5.61
CA GLY A 100 -5.29 1.03 -6.90
C GLY A 100 -6.05 2.24 -7.46
N ASP A 101 -6.56 3.14 -6.62
CA ASP A 101 -7.38 4.28 -7.07
C ASP A 101 -6.69 5.25 -8.05
N PRO A 102 -5.34 5.47 -8.04
CA PRO A 102 -4.68 6.23 -9.09
C PRO A 102 -4.94 5.77 -10.53
N GLY A 103 -5.37 4.54 -10.73
CA GLY A 103 -5.82 4.09 -12.07
C GLY A 103 -6.96 4.93 -12.63
N THR A 104 -7.76 5.57 -11.77
CA THR A 104 -8.83 6.48 -12.17
C THR A 104 -8.38 7.91 -12.46
N LEU A 105 -7.15 8.30 -12.14
CA LEU A 105 -6.63 9.64 -12.43
C LEU A 105 -6.76 10.01 -13.91
N GLN A 106 -6.67 9.03 -14.82
CA GLN A 106 -6.85 9.25 -16.25
C GLN A 106 -8.28 9.66 -16.64
N LEU A 107 -9.25 9.54 -15.73
CA LEU A 107 -10.65 9.96 -15.92
C LEU A 107 -10.90 11.41 -15.52
N ALA A 108 -9.98 12.04 -14.77
CA ALA A 108 -10.09 13.45 -14.41
C ALA A 108 -10.03 14.35 -15.64
N ASP A 109 -10.80 15.43 -15.63
CA ASP A 109 -10.94 16.35 -16.78
C ASP A 109 -9.60 16.98 -17.20
N ASP A 110 -8.73 17.27 -16.24
CA ASP A 110 -7.42 17.89 -16.43
C ASP A 110 -6.27 16.90 -16.65
N ALA A 111 -6.54 15.59 -16.64
CA ALA A 111 -5.54 14.54 -16.84
C ALA A 111 -5.15 14.32 -18.32
N THR A 112 -5.03 15.38 -19.10
CA THR A 112 -4.82 15.32 -20.56
C THR A 112 -3.53 14.60 -20.97
N SER A 113 -2.50 14.66 -20.14
CA SER A 113 -1.18 14.06 -20.42
C SER A 113 -1.18 12.52 -20.31
N ILE A 114 -1.98 11.95 -19.39
CA ILE A 114 -2.02 10.50 -19.12
C ILE A 114 -3.29 9.82 -19.64
N LYS A 115 -4.28 10.58 -20.12
CA LYS A 115 -5.57 10.05 -20.59
C LYS A 115 -5.38 8.99 -21.66
N GLY A 116 -5.86 7.78 -21.39
CA GLY A 116 -5.73 6.65 -22.31
C GLY A 116 -4.33 6.03 -22.39
N LYS A 117 -3.42 6.35 -21.47
CA LYS A 117 -2.02 5.87 -21.47
C LYS A 117 -1.60 5.18 -20.17
N LEU A 118 -2.46 5.16 -19.14
CA LEU A 118 -2.12 4.62 -17.84
C LEU A 118 -2.39 3.11 -17.79
N TYR A 119 -1.35 2.33 -17.49
CA TYR A 119 -1.43 0.90 -17.23
C TYR A 119 -1.12 0.62 -15.76
N ALA A 120 -1.83 -0.37 -15.18
CA ALA A 120 -1.63 -0.84 -13.82
C ALA A 120 -1.00 -2.25 -13.81
N ILE A 121 -0.22 -2.53 -12.77
CA ILE A 121 0.25 -3.87 -12.41
C ILE A 121 -0.17 -4.16 -10.97
N ALA A 122 -0.39 -5.43 -10.63
CA ALA A 122 -0.92 -5.83 -9.33
C ALA A 122 0.04 -5.55 -8.17
N ALA A 123 1.32 -5.77 -8.37
CA ALA A 123 2.37 -5.57 -7.36
C ALA A 123 3.75 -5.54 -8.00
N ILE A 124 4.70 -4.98 -7.29
CA ILE A 124 6.13 -5.21 -7.56
C ILE A 124 6.50 -6.61 -7.07
N GLY A 125 7.52 -7.22 -7.69
CA GLY A 125 7.98 -8.55 -7.32
C GLY A 125 9.47 -8.59 -7.00
N SER A 126 9.91 -9.67 -6.35
CA SER A 126 11.32 -9.90 -6.05
C SER A 126 11.79 -11.26 -6.58
N ARG A 127 13.07 -11.33 -6.97
CA ARG A 127 13.76 -12.57 -7.34
C ARG A 127 14.60 -13.15 -6.19
N GLU A 128 14.68 -12.42 -5.08
CA GLU A 128 15.31 -12.84 -3.83
C GLU A 128 14.31 -12.64 -2.70
N VAL A 129 14.30 -13.58 -1.75
CA VAL A 129 13.40 -13.56 -0.60
C VAL A 129 14.14 -13.86 0.68
N LEU A 130 13.59 -13.40 1.79
CA LEU A 130 14.13 -13.68 3.12
C LEU A 130 13.88 -15.15 3.49
N ASP A 131 14.92 -15.89 3.72
CA ASP A 131 14.87 -17.14 4.48
C ASP A 131 14.80 -16.80 5.98
N ARG A 132 13.67 -17.08 6.60
CA ARG A 132 13.42 -16.74 8.01
C ARG A 132 14.20 -17.61 9.01
N GLU A 133 14.70 -18.77 8.58
CA GLU A 133 15.50 -19.66 9.43
C GLU A 133 16.96 -19.19 9.51
N THR A 134 17.53 -18.80 8.38
CA THR A 134 18.93 -18.34 8.30
C THR A 134 19.09 -16.84 8.47
N GLY A 135 18.02 -16.04 8.21
CA GLY A 135 18.05 -14.59 8.19
C GLY A 135 18.67 -13.99 6.92
N GLU A 136 19.03 -14.81 5.95
CA GLU A 136 19.71 -14.40 4.71
C GLU A 136 18.72 -14.23 3.55
N LEU A 137 19.14 -13.48 2.52
CA LEU A 137 18.42 -13.43 1.25
C LEU A 137 18.82 -14.63 0.38
N VAL A 138 17.82 -15.34 -0.12
CA VAL A 138 18.00 -16.50 -1.01
C VAL A 138 17.23 -16.30 -2.32
N PRO A 139 17.67 -16.92 -3.43
CA PRO A 139 16.94 -16.87 -4.69
C PRO A 139 15.53 -17.44 -4.54
N VAL A 140 14.58 -16.88 -5.30
CA VAL A 140 13.21 -17.40 -5.38
C VAL A 140 13.21 -18.76 -6.06
N THR A 141 12.68 -19.75 -5.34
CA THR A 141 12.42 -21.13 -5.79
C THR A 141 11.04 -21.58 -5.34
N ALA A 142 10.56 -22.71 -5.81
CA ALA A 142 9.30 -23.27 -5.33
C ALA A 142 9.33 -23.64 -3.83
N GLU A 143 10.51 -23.80 -3.24
CA GLU A 143 10.71 -24.08 -1.81
C GLU A 143 10.72 -22.79 -0.99
N SER A 144 11.53 -21.80 -1.39
CA SER A 144 11.69 -20.53 -0.66
C SER A 144 10.46 -19.61 -0.81
N ALA A 145 9.72 -19.71 -1.91
CA ALA A 145 8.52 -18.90 -2.19
C ALA A 145 7.50 -19.73 -3.00
N PRO A 146 6.70 -20.58 -2.33
CA PRO A 146 5.79 -21.55 -2.98
C PRO A 146 4.68 -20.89 -3.80
N HIS A 147 4.39 -19.60 -3.60
CA HIS A 147 3.39 -18.82 -4.35
C HIS A 147 4.01 -17.99 -5.48
N SER A 148 5.33 -18.14 -5.75
CA SER A 148 6.01 -17.39 -6.81
C SER A 148 5.55 -17.81 -8.21
N VAL A 149 5.65 -16.88 -9.15
CA VAL A 149 5.34 -17.10 -10.57
C VAL A 149 6.59 -16.79 -11.38
N ASP A 150 7.02 -17.72 -12.22
CA ASP A 150 8.20 -17.56 -13.10
C ASP A 150 9.47 -17.09 -12.38
N GLY A 151 9.70 -17.58 -11.15
CA GLY A 151 10.86 -17.23 -10.34
C GLY A 151 10.81 -15.81 -9.77
N VAL A 152 9.61 -15.25 -9.66
CA VAL A 152 9.35 -13.95 -9.04
C VAL A 152 8.32 -14.13 -7.94
N ASN A 153 8.64 -13.69 -6.73
CA ASN A 153 7.70 -13.64 -5.62
C ASN A 153 6.92 -12.32 -5.67
N PHE A 154 5.61 -12.42 -5.83
CA PHE A 154 4.69 -11.29 -5.76
C PHE A 154 3.93 -11.36 -4.43
N SER A 155 3.97 -10.27 -3.68
CA SER A 155 3.20 -10.14 -2.44
C SER A 155 2.57 -8.75 -2.40
N PRO A 156 1.34 -8.60 -2.89
CA PRO A 156 0.63 -7.34 -2.76
C PRO A 156 0.50 -6.95 -1.29
N PHE A 157 0.81 -5.71 -0.95
CA PHE A 157 0.60 -5.19 0.39
C PHE A 157 -0.79 -4.55 0.47
N ALA A 158 -1.66 -5.14 1.31
CA ALA A 158 -3.04 -4.66 1.51
C ALA A 158 -3.08 -3.55 2.56
N ALA A 159 -2.63 -2.36 2.18
CA ALA A 159 -2.62 -1.18 3.04
C ALA A 159 -4.03 -0.67 3.34
N PHE A 160 -4.24 -0.18 4.54
CA PHE A 160 -5.44 0.47 5.03
C PHE A 160 -6.59 -0.49 5.37
N GLY A 161 -7.34 -0.98 4.45
CA GLY A 161 -8.58 -1.74 4.67
C GLY A 161 -9.84 -0.97 4.31
N GLY A 162 -9.71 0.17 3.62
CA GLY A 162 -10.81 0.96 3.08
C GLY A 162 -11.28 2.10 3.98
N TRP A 163 -12.39 2.69 3.61
CA TRP A 163 -13.02 3.82 4.30
C TRP A 163 -14.29 3.37 5.03
N ALA A 164 -14.54 3.91 6.20
CA ALA A 164 -15.75 3.66 6.98
C ALA A 164 -16.39 4.96 7.45
N GLY A 165 -17.70 5.06 7.32
CA GLY A 165 -18.49 6.14 7.92
C GLY A 165 -19.07 5.70 9.25
N ALA A 166 -19.07 6.59 10.25
CA ALA A 166 -19.69 6.34 11.55
C ALA A 166 -20.62 7.47 11.95
N VAL A 167 -21.71 7.11 12.61
CA VAL A 167 -22.66 8.07 13.19
C VAL A 167 -22.31 8.32 14.65
N ASN A 168 -22.05 9.58 15.02
CA ASN A 168 -21.70 9.94 16.39
C ASN A 168 -22.88 9.64 17.35
N LYS A 169 -22.62 8.79 18.35
CA LYS A 169 -23.60 8.44 19.40
C LYS A 169 -24.14 9.67 20.16
N GLY A 170 -23.32 10.70 20.36
CA GLY A 170 -23.68 11.93 21.09
C GLY A 170 -24.45 12.97 20.24
N ALA A 171 -24.63 12.77 18.93
CA ALA A 171 -25.41 13.69 18.11
C ALA A 171 -26.90 13.61 18.43
N ASP A 172 -27.66 14.69 18.13
CA ASP A 172 -29.12 14.68 18.21
C ASP A 172 -29.75 13.75 17.16
N GLU A 173 -30.99 13.35 17.37
CA GLU A 173 -31.67 12.36 16.53
C GLU A 173 -31.84 12.82 15.07
N LYS A 174 -32.02 14.12 14.82
CA LYS A 174 -32.11 14.67 13.47
C LYS A 174 -30.78 14.55 12.74
N THR A 175 -29.69 14.89 13.41
CA THR A 175 -28.33 14.75 12.88
C THR A 175 -27.96 13.29 12.64
N LYS A 176 -28.31 12.37 13.55
CA LYS A 176 -28.12 10.92 13.36
C LYS A 176 -28.86 10.42 12.14
N ALA A 177 -30.14 10.79 11.99
CA ALA A 177 -30.96 10.37 10.85
C ALA A 177 -30.39 10.90 9.53
N ALA A 178 -29.95 12.16 9.48
CA ALA A 178 -29.35 12.75 8.30
C ALA A 178 -28.01 12.08 7.94
N ALA A 179 -27.14 11.84 8.92
CA ALA A 179 -25.86 11.15 8.71
C ALA A 179 -26.06 9.72 8.20
N TYR A 180 -27.01 8.97 8.79
CA TYR A 180 -27.34 7.63 8.33
C TYR A 180 -27.89 7.63 6.90
N ALA A 181 -28.80 8.56 6.58
CA ALA A 181 -29.36 8.69 5.23
C ALA A 181 -28.28 9.03 4.19
N PHE A 182 -27.34 9.92 4.53
CA PHE A 182 -26.20 10.26 3.68
C PHE A 182 -25.31 9.04 3.43
N LEU A 183 -24.85 8.36 4.48
CA LEU A 183 -24.01 7.17 4.36
C LEU A 183 -24.71 6.05 3.59
N SER A 184 -26.03 5.87 3.81
CA SER A 184 -26.83 4.89 3.08
C SER A 184 -26.91 5.22 1.60
N HIS A 185 -27.10 6.51 1.24
CA HIS A 185 -27.11 6.97 -0.15
C HIS A 185 -25.76 6.71 -0.84
N MET A 186 -24.65 7.12 -0.22
CA MET A 186 -23.30 6.92 -0.75
C MET A 186 -22.97 5.44 -0.98
N ASN A 187 -23.56 4.55 -0.18
CA ASN A 187 -23.35 3.10 -0.28
C ASN A 187 -24.37 2.36 -1.16
N GLN A 188 -25.27 3.05 -1.86
CA GLN A 188 -26.13 2.40 -2.86
C GLN A 188 -25.29 1.90 -4.04
N PRO A 189 -25.60 0.74 -4.64
CA PRO A 189 -24.83 0.20 -5.76
C PRO A 189 -24.66 1.17 -6.92
N GLU A 190 -25.72 1.86 -7.30
CA GLU A 190 -25.74 2.83 -8.39
C GLU A 190 -24.88 4.05 -8.08
N GLN A 191 -25.07 4.67 -6.90
CA GLN A 191 -24.28 5.84 -6.49
C GLN A 191 -22.79 5.50 -6.33
N SER A 192 -22.49 4.42 -5.62
CA SER A 192 -21.12 3.99 -5.43
C SER A 192 -20.42 3.56 -6.72
N GLY A 193 -21.18 3.08 -7.72
CA GLY A 193 -20.68 2.81 -9.06
C GLY A 193 -20.19 4.09 -9.75
N VAL A 194 -20.94 5.17 -9.63
CA VAL A 194 -20.51 6.49 -10.13
C VAL A 194 -19.27 6.97 -9.36
N ASP A 195 -19.31 6.90 -8.03
CA ASP A 195 -18.26 7.46 -7.16
C ASP A 195 -16.89 6.85 -7.41
N VAL A 196 -16.78 5.52 -7.65
CA VAL A 196 -15.50 4.85 -7.91
C VAL A 196 -14.92 5.16 -9.30
N THR A 197 -15.72 5.70 -10.21
CA THR A 197 -15.27 6.09 -11.56
C THR A 197 -14.86 7.56 -11.67
N ILE A 198 -15.12 8.37 -10.63
CA ILE A 198 -14.66 9.76 -10.59
C ILE A 198 -13.16 9.76 -10.24
N GLY A 199 -12.33 10.35 -11.09
CA GLY A 199 -10.90 10.51 -10.81
C GLY A 199 -10.68 11.33 -9.52
N GLU A 200 -9.64 10.99 -8.76
CA GLU A 200 -9.21 11.72 -7.56
C GLU A 200 -10.09 11.55 -6.30
N THR A 201 -11.06 10.64 -6.28
CA THR A 201 -11.88 10.39 -5.08
C THR A 201 -11.16 9.60 -3.99
N GLY A 202 -10.08 8.89 -4.33
CA GLY A 202 -9.40 7.98 -3.41
C GLY A 202 -10.16 6.67 -3.15
N TYR A 203 -11.18 6.35 -3.95
CA TYR A 203 -11.97 5.12 -3.80
C TYR A 203 -11.51 4.06 -4.79
N ASN A 204 -11.04 2.92 -4.26
CA ASN A 204 -10.91 1.71 -5.04
C ASN A 204 -12.29 1.09 -5.31
N PRO A 205 -12.48 0.33 -6.41
CA PRO A 205 -13.65 -0.52 -6.54
C PRO A 205 -13.71 -1.53 -5.39
N TYR A 206 -14.82 -1.57 -4.67
CA TYR A 206 -15.01 -2.36 -3.45
C TYR A 206 -16.23 -3.29 -3.51
N ARG A 207 -16.91 -3.32 -4.65
CA ARG A 207 -18.03 -4.22 -4.92
C ARG A 207 -17.71 -5.15 -6.07
N VAL A 208 -18.16 -6.41 -5.98
CA VAL A 208 -18.05 -7.37 -7.07
C VAL A 208 -18.65 -6.81 -8.37
N SER A 209 -19.79 -6.09 -8.28
CA SER A 209 -20.43 -5.45 -9.44
C SER A 209 -19.56 -4.37 -10.10
N GLN A 210 -18.70 -3.71 -9.36
CA GLN A 210 -17.76 -2.70 -9.89
C GLN A 210 -16.53 -3.35 -10.53
N LEU A 211 -16.04 -4.44 -9.94
CA LEU A 211 -14.89 -5.20 -10.44
C LEU A 211 -15.22 -6.04 -11.67
N ALA A 212 -16.45 -6.56 -11.76
CA ALA A 212 -16.90 -7.42 -12.86
C ALA A 212 -17.50 -6.65 -14.05
N ASN A 213 -17.94 -5.41 -13.86
CA ASN A 213 -18.62 -4.61 -14.87
C ASN A 213 -17.64 -3.67 -15.58
N ILE A 214 -16.98 -4.16 -16.63
CA ILE A 214 -16.06 -3.36 -17.47
C ILE A 214 -16.78 -2.16 -18.12
N ASP A 215 -18.06 -2.31 -18.49
CA ASP A 215 -18.80 -1.26 -19.18
C ASP A 215 -19.02 -0.01 -18.31
N LEU A 216 -19.14 -0.17 -17.01
CA LEU A 216 -19.16 0.95 -16.06
C LEU A 216 -17.96 1.91 -16.24
N TRP A 217 -16.78 1.36 -16.42
CA TRP A 217 -15.53 2.11 -16.58
C TRP A 217 -15.39 2.70 -17.98
N VAL A 218 -15.85 1.96 -19.00
CA VAL A 218 -15.86 2.43 -20.38
C VAL A 218 -16.83 3.61 -20.56
N GLU A 219 -18.01 3.54 -19.97
CA GLU A 219 -18.99 4.62 -19.96
C GLU A 219 -18.48 5.88 -19.23
N ALA A 220 -17.66 5.69 -18.19
CA ALA A 220 -16.97 6.78 -17.52
C ALA A 220 -15.82 7.40 -18.33
N GLY A 221 -15.46 6.80 -19.49
CA GLY A 221 -14.46 7.34 -20.40
C GLY A 221 -13.10 6.62 -20.43
N MET A 222 -12.96 5.50 -19.70
CA MET A 222 -11.75 4.68 -19.75
C MET A 222 -11.77 3.79 -21.00
N PRO A 223 -10.73 3.79 -21.85
CA PRO A 223 -10.65 2.84 -22.97
C PRO A 223 -10.75 1.39 -22.48
N ARG A 224 -11.56 0.55 -23.14
CA ARG A 224 -11.82 -0.83 -22.72
C ARG A 224 -10.55 -1.63 -22.37
N PRO A 225 -9.46 -1.64 -23.18
CA PRO A 225 -8.25 -2.38 -22.82
C PRO A 225 -7.59 -1.88 -21.53
N LEU A 226 -7.73 -0.60 -21.20
CA LEU A 226 -7.20 -0.02 -19.96
C LEU A 226 -8.10 -0.32 -18.77
N ALA A 227 -9.42 -0.35 -18.96
CA ALA A 227 -10.37 -0.79 -17.93
C ALA A 227 -10.14 -2.27 -17.57
N GLU A 228 -9.96 -3.13 -18.56
CA GLU A 228 -9.62 -4.55 -18.37
C GLU A 228 -8.29 -4.72 -17.64
N ASN A 229 -7.26 -3.96 -18.03
CA ASN A 229 -5.96 -3.98 -17.36
C ASN A 229 -6.06 -3.48 -15.91
N TYR A 230 -6.70 -2.35 -15.67
CA TYR A 230 -6.87 -1.76 -14.35
C TYR A 230 -7.58 -2.69 -13.36
N LEU A 231 -8.76 -3.19 -13.76
CA LEU A 231 -9.53 -4.12 -12.93
C LEU A 231 -8.85 -5.47 -12.79
N GLY A 232 -8.15 -5.94 -13.84
CA GLY A 232 -7.34 -7.14 -13.81
C GLY A 232 -6.21 -7.06 -12.80
N ALA A 233 -5.53 -5.92 -12.71
CA ALA A 233 -4.47 -5.69 -11.71
C ALA A 233 -5.02 -5.73 -10.28
N ILE A 234 -6.17 -5.10 -10.02
CA ILE A 234 -6.82 -5.13 -8.70
C ILE A 234 -7.27 -6.54 -8.35
N ASN A 235 -7.96 -7.24 -9.26
CA ASN A 235 -8.40 -8.61 -9.03
C ASN A 235 -7.21 -9.55 -8.76
N SER A 236 -6.13 -9.42 -9.52
CA SER A 236 -4.92 -10.21 -9.31
C SER A 236 -4.29 -9.98 -7.92
N ALA A 237 -4.33 -8.73 -7.42
CA ALA A 237 -3.88 -8.43 -6.07
C ALA A 237 -4.80 -9.06 -5.01
N LEU A 238 -6.13 -8.95 -5.18
CA LEU A 238 -7.12 -9.49 -4.24
C LEU A 238 -7.13 -11.04 -4.21
N ASP A 239 -6.84 -11.68 -5.33
CA ASP A 239 -6.80 -13.14 -5.45
C ASP A 239 -5.44 -13.74 -4.99
N SER A 240 -4.49 -12.90 -4.59
CA SER A 240 -3.16 -13.36 -4.17
C SER A 240 -3.22 -14.20 -2.89
N LEU A 241 -2.72 -15.43 -2.95
CA LEU A 241 -2.54 -16.29 -1.79
C LEU A 241 -1.42 -15.84 -0.86
N ASN A 242 -0.57 -14.91 -1.32
CA ASN A 242 0.61 -14.41 -0.63
C ASN A 242 0.51 -12.90 -0.33
N MET A 243 -0.68 -12.39 -0.09
CA MET A 243 -0.89 -10.99 0.26
C MET A 243 -0.27 -10.70 1.64
N ALA A 244 0.51 -9.62 1.74
CA ALA A 244 0.94 -9.07 3.02
C ALA A 244 -0.17 -8.15 3.56
N SER A 245 -0.72 -8.50 4.72
CA SER A 245 -1.78 -7.71 5.36
C SER A 245 -1.18 -6.54 6.12
N ASP A 246 -1.86 -5.39 6.07
CA ASP A 246 -1.58 -4.28 6.97
C ASP A 246 -1.81 -4.68 8.44
N MET A 247 -1.17 -3.96 9.33
CA MET A 247 -1.26 -4.20 10.77
C MET A 247 -2.66 -3.85 11.30
N LYS A 248 -3.36 -4.83 11.87
CA LYS A 248 -4.75 -4.71 12.36
C LYS A 248 -4.87 -5.09 13.84
N ILE A 249 -3.91 -4.66 14.64
CA ILE A 249 -3.84 -4.90 16.09
C ILE A 249 -3.93 -3.57 16.84
N PRO A 250 -4.24 -3.57 18.14
CA PRO A 250 -4.19 -2.38 18.98
C PRO A 250 -2.84 -1.67 18.85
N GLY A 251 -2.86 -0.35 18.76
CA GLY A 251 -1.63 0.44 18.59
C GLY A 251 -1.02 0.46 17.18
N ALA A 252 -1.66 -0.11 16.15
CA ALA A 252 -1.12 -0.17 14.77
C ALA A 252 -0.52 1.16 14.28
N GLN A 253 -1.19 2.29 14.56
CA GLN A 253 -0.68 3.62 14.21
C GLN A 253 0.60 4.00 14.95
N GLN A 254 0.80 3.52 16.19
CA GLN A 254 2.03 3.79 16.93
C GLN A 254 3.21 3.01 16.32
N TYR A 255 2.99 1.75 15.96
CA TYR A 255 4.00 0.92 15.31
C TYR A 255 4.44 1.50 13.95
N THR A 256 3.48 1.77 13.05
CA THR A 256 3.79 2.11 11.66
C THR A 256 3.84 3.61 11.41
N GLY A 257 2.80 4.35 11.79
CA GLY A 257 2.70 5.79 11.51
C GLY A 257 3.57 6.66 12.43
N VAL A 258 4.06 6.12 13.56
CA VAL A 258 4.97 6.86 14.46
C VAL A 258 6.37 6.27 14.40
N VAL A 259 6.59 5.05 14.88
CA VAL A 259 7.94 4.49 15.01
C VAL A 259 8.57 4.22 13.63
N LEU A 260 7.93 3.39 12.80
CA LEU A 260 8.44 3.08 11.46
C LEU A 260 8.64 4.35 10.62
N ASP A 261 7.64 5.22 10.57
CA ASP A 261 7.68 6.44 9.74
C ASP A 261 8.79 7.41 10.19
N THR A 262 9.03 7.51 11.51
CA THR A 262 10.09 8.36 12.06
C THR A 262 11.47 7.88 11.67
N GLU A 263 11.77 6.60 11.91
CA GLU A 263 13.10 6.05 11.65
C GLU A 263 13.37 5.91 10.14
N LEU A 264 12.33 5.58 9.34
CA LEU A 264 12.40 5.63 7.89
C LEU A 264 12.78 7.04 7.39
N ALA A 265 12.12 8.08 7.89
CA ALA A 265 12.41 9.46 7.49
C ALA A 265 13.86 9.87 7.84
N ARG A 266 14.34 9.51 9.03
CA ARG A 266 15.74 9.75 9.45
C ARG A 266 16.75 9.04 8.55
N TYR A 267 16.47 7.78 8.19
CA TYR A 267 17.32 7.04 7.25
C TYR A 267 17.30 7.65 5.84
N LEU A 268 16.15 8.04 5.33
CA LEU A 268 16.03 8.68 4.02
C LEU A 268 16.76 10.02 3.95
N ALA A 269 16.80 10.76 5.08
CA ALA A 269 17.51 12.03 5.23
C ALA A 269 19.04 11.89 5.51
N ASP A 270 19.58 10.67 5.48
CA ASP A 270 21.00 10.37 5.81
C ASP A 270 21.41 10.74 7.27
N GLU A 271 20.44 10.84 8.20
CA GLU A 271 20.70 11.12 9.62
C GLU A 271 21.22 9.89 10.36
N ILE A 272 20.78 8.70 9.96
CA ILE A 272 21.17 7.41 10.55
C ILE A 272 21.40 6.37 9.46
N SER A 273 22.10 5.30 9.81
CA SER A 273 22.28 4.13 8.93
C SER A 273 21.00 3.29 8.85
N VAL A 274 20.87 2.43 7.83
CA VAL A 274 19.76 1.49 7.72
C VAL A 274 19.73 0.51 8.89
N ASP A 275 20.88 0.03 9.34
CA ASP A 275 20.96 -0.91 10.46
C ASP A 275 20.51 -0.25 11.77
N GLU A 276 20.86 1.01 11.99
CA GLU A 276 20.38 1.78 13.15
C GLU A 276 18.87 2.04 13.07
N ALA A 277 18.35 2.39 11.89
CA ALA A 277 16.90 2.58 11.71
C ALA A 277 16.13 1.31 12.06
N LEU A 278 16.55 0.15 11.53
CA LEU A 278 15.87 -1.13 11.76
C LEU A 278 15.97 -1.57 13.24
N ALA A 279 17.11 -1.35 13.89
CA ALA A 279 17.26 -1.63 15.32
C ALA A 279 16.35 -0.75 16.18
N ASN A 280 16.26 0.55 15.89
CA ASN A 280 15.37 1.48 16.61
C ASN A 280 13.90 1.12 16.41
N ILE A 281 13.53 0.68 15.20
CA ILE A 281 12.14 0.24 14.92
C ILE A 281 11.84 -1.04 15.70
N GLU A 282 12.74 -2.02 15.70
CA GLU A 282 12.59 -3.28 16.47
C GLU A 282 12.37 -2.98 17.95
N GLU A 283 13.20 -2.13 18.56
CA GLU A 283 13.10 -1.73 19.95
C GLU A 283 11.76 -1.01 20.25
N GLY A 284 11.40 -0.02 19.44
CA GLY A 284 10.14 0.72 19.64
C GLY A 284 8.90 -0.15 19.42
N TRP A 285 8.96 -1.13 18.50
CA TRP A 285 7.87 -2.07 18.31
C TRP A 285 7.74 -3.05 19.51
N GLU A 286 8.86 -3.45 20.07
CA GLU A 286 8.87 -4.30 21.26
C GLU A 286 8.27 -3.57 22.47
N GLU A 287 8.65 -2.31 22.70
CA GLU A 287 8.09 -1.46 23.76
C GLU A 287 6.56 -1.31 23.61
N ILE A 288 6.07 -1.02 22.42
CA ILE A 288 4.62 -0.91 22.17
C ILE A 288 3.91 -2.24 22.44
N THR A 289 4.52 -3.36 22.05
CA THR A 289 3.96 -4.70 22.30
C THR A 289 3.82 -4.98 23.80
N GLU A 290 4.83 -4.62 24.59
CA GLU A 290 4.76 -4.76 26.05
C GLU A 290 3.71 -3.82 26.69
N ASP A 291 3.63 -2.58 26.22
CA ASP A 291 2.66 -1.58 26.73
C ASP A 291 1.21 -2.01 26.51
N PHE A 292 0.90 -2.65 25.38
CA PHE A 292 -0.45 -3.17 25.09
C PHE A 292 -0.72 -4.56 25.69
N GLY A 293 0.32 -5.24 26.20
CA GLY A 293 0.25 -6.62 26.68
C GLY A 293 0.52 -7.63 25.55
N ARG A 294 1.62 -8.38 25.69
CA ARG A 294 2.08 -9.32 24.63
C ARG A 294 1.03 -10.40 24.30
N ASP A 295 0.38 -10.98 25.31
CA ASP A 295 -0.61 -12.03 25.13
C ASP A 295 -1.85 -11.49 24.41
N GLU A 296 -2.30 -10.28 24.72
CA GLU A 296 -3.39 -9.58 24.05
C GLU A 296 -3.05 -9.27 22.58
N GLN A 297 -1.80 -8.90 22.31
CA GLN A 297 -1.34 -8.64 20.94
C GLN A 297 -1.23 -9.95 20.14
N ILE A 298 -0.77 -11.05 20.72
CA ILE A 298 -0.78 -12.39 20.08
C ILE A 298 -2.22 -12.78 19.69
N GLU A 299 -3.17 -12.57 20.60
CA GLU A 299 -4.57 -12.88 20.33
C GLU A 299 -5.14 -12.01 19.19
N ALA A 300 -4.89 -10.69 19.24
CA ALA A 300 -5.33 -9.74 18.22
C ALA A 300 -4.72 -10.06 16.83
N GLN A 301 -3.42 -10.40 16.79
CA GLN A 301 -2.72 -10.81 15.57
C GLN A 301 -3.34 -12.10 14.98
N GLY A 302 -3.60 -13.09 15.82
CA GLY A 302 -4.25 -14.34 15.39
C GLY A 302 -5.64 -14.12 14.79
N LEU A 303 -6.44 -13.24 15.39
CA LEU A 303 -7.75 -12.85 14.86
C LEU A 303 -7.60 -12.07 13.54
N ALA A 304 -6.66 -11.14 13.45
CA ALA A 304 -6.44 -10.32 12.26
C ALA A 304 -6.01 -11.15 11.05
N LEU A 305 -5.23 -12.22 11.25
CA LEU A 305 -4.75 -13.11 10.20
C LEU A 305 -5.66 -14.33 9.95
N GLY A 306 -6.75 -14.47 10.71
CA GLY A 306 -7.65 -15.62 10.59
C GLY A 306 -7.03 -16.95 10.99
N SER A 307 -6.01 -16.92 11.87
CA SER A 307 -5.31 -18.12 12.36
C SER A 307 -5.85 -18.65 13.69
N LYS A 308 -6.92 -18.04 14.22
CA LYS A 308 -7.70 -18.48 15.38
C LYS A 308 -9.17 -18.69 15.03
#